data_8c7be1bdda5bac490e50a36692b9b084
#
_entry.id   8c7be1bdda5bac490e50a36692b9b084
#
_cell.length_a   1.000
_cell.length_b   1.000
_cell.length_c   1.000
_cell.angle_alpha   90.00
_cell.angle_beta   90.00
_cell.angle_gamma   90.00
#
_symmetry.space_group_name_H-M   'P 1'
#
loop_
_entity.id
_entity.type
_entity.pdbx_description
1 polymer ?
#
loop_
_entity_poly.entity_id
_entity_poly.type
_entity_poly.pdbx_seq_one_letter_code
_entity_poly.pdbx_strand_id
1 'polypeptide(L)' 'MNKDLIYLDTYVLQQDMRIRMPKTVLANMKIERGKTKFAIYLDKKENLLVLKIAEDNKENSTL' A
#
# COMPACT_ATOMS: atom_id res chain seq x y z
N MET A 1 9.23 -9.64 -11.94
CA MET A 1 8.34 -8.79 -12.21
C MET A 1 8.51 -7.52 -11.52
N ASN A 2 8.97 -7.44 -10.45
CA ASN A 2 9.05 -6.25 -9.76
C ASN A 2 10.34 -5.56 -9.81
N LYS A 3 10.84 -5.36 -11.00
CA LYS A 3 12.06 -4.70 -11.12
C LYS A 3 11.93 -3.28 -10.76
N ASP A 4 10.74 -2.77 -10.64
CA ASP A 4 10.59 -1.37 -10.29
C ASP A 4 10.37 -1.14 -8.81
N LEU A 5 10.68 -2.10 -8.00
CA LEU A 5 10.51 -1.91 -6.58
C LEU A 5 11.61 -1.03 -6.02
N ILE A 6 11.24 -0.11 -5.17
CA ILE A 6 12.18 0.77 -4.54
C ILE A 6 12.13 0.55 -3.04
N TYR A 7 13.25 0.28 -2.42
CA TYR A 7 13.29 0.02 -0.98
C TYR A 7 13.05 1.32 -0.23
N LEU A 8 12.12 1.32 0.69
CA LEU A 8 11.84 2.49 1.49
C LEU A 8 12.29 2.32 2.93
N ASP A 9 11.89 1.25 3.56
CA ASP A 9 12.24 1.07 4.95
C ASP A 9 11.81 -0.31 5.41
N THR A 10 12.22 -0.68 6.60
CA THR A 10 11.87 -1.96 7.19
C THR A 10 11.27 -1.71 8.56
N TYR A 11 10.10 -2.25 8.81
CA TYR A 11 9.45 -2.06 10.09
C TYR A 11 8.94 -3.39 10.63
N VAL A 12 8.82 -3.46 11.93
CA VAL A 12 8.35 -4.66 12.58
C VAL A 12 6.83 -4.63 12.60
N LEU A 13 6.18 -5.74 12.34
CA LEU A 13 4.74 -5.82 12.47
C LEU A 13 4.40 -5.80 13.95
N GLN A 14 3.59 -4.86 14.37
CA GLN A 14 3.27 -4.71 15.77
C GLN A 14 2.25 -5.72 16.23
N GLN A 15 2.15 -5.91 17.53
CA GLN A 15 1.26 -6.92 18.05
C GLN A 15 -0.19 -6.68 17.70
N ASP A 16 -0.58 -5.45 17.49
CA ASP A 16 -1.96 -5.15 17.12
C ASP A 16 -2.14 -5.23 15.61
N MET A 17 -1.22 -5.87 14.92
CA MET A 17 -1.32 -6.08 13.48
C MET A 17 -1.11 -4.82 12.65
N ARG A 18 -0.49 -3.83 13.20
CA ARG A 18 -0.23 -2.62 12.44
C ARG A 18 1.22 -2.52 12.03
N ILE A 19 1.45 -1.83 10.94
CA ILE A 19 2.79 -1.60 10.50
C ILE A 19 2.87 -0.16 10.09
N ARG A 20 4.00 0.48 10.36
CA ARG A 20 4.13 1.89 10.10
C ARG A 20 4.26 2.17 8.61
N MET A 21 3.69 3.26 8.16
CA MET A 21 3.84 3.66 6.77
C MET A 21 5.03 4.61 6.67
N PRO A 22 5.99 4.34 5.78
CA PRO A 22 7.14 5.22 5.66
C PRO A 22 6.72 6.60 5.20
N LYS A 23 7.32 7.63 5.76
CA LYS A 23 6.96 8.97 5.39
C LYS A 23 7.27 9.29 3.94
N THR A 24 8.24 8.64 3.38
CA THR A 24 8.58 8.89 1.99
C THR A 24 7.43 8.55 1.05
N VAL A 25 6.47 7.75 1.50
CA VAL A 25 5.35 7.42 0.67
C VAL A 25 4.52 8.67 0.44
N LEU A 26 4.42 9.53 1.46
CA LEU A 26 3.63 10.74 1.32
C LEU A 26 4.25 11.66 0.29
N ALA A 27 5.54 11.65 0.16
CA ALA A 27 6.20 12.52 -0.79
C ALA A 27 6.13 12.00 -2.21
N ASN A 28 6.01 10.70 -2.37
CA ASN A 28 6.05 10.10 -3.70
C ASN A 28 4.71 9.64 -4.25
N MET A 29 3.68 9.65 -3.44
CA MET A 29 2.38 9.25 -3.88
C MET A 29 1.38 10.28 -3.42
N LYS A 30 0.32 10.44 -4.15
CA LYS A 30 -0.68 11.40 -3.75
C LYS A 30 -1.61 10.76 -2.75
N ILE A 31 -1.26 10.84 -1.48
CA ILE A 31 -2.10 10.26 -0.45
C ILE A 31 -2.36 11.30 0.62
N GLU A 32 -3.46 11.16 1.31
CA GLU A 32 -3.85 12.07 2.37
C GLU A 32 -4.18 11.29 3.61
N ARG A 33 -3.61 11.67 4.73
CA ARG A 33 -3.88 10.98 5.96
C ARG A 33 -5.34 11.10 6.28
N GLY A 34 -5.93 10.03 6.71
CA GLY A 34 -7.33 10.04 7.09
C GLY A 34 -8.30 9.95 5.94
N LYS A 35 -7.82 10.02 4.72
CA LYS A 35 -8.71 9.94 3.57
C LYS A 35 -8.35 8.87 2.59
N THR A 36 -7.11 8.73 2.26
CA THR A 36 -6.70 7.75 1.25
C THR A 36 -6.91 6.33 1.76
N LYS A 37 -7.48 5.49 0.94
CA LYS A 37 -7.67 4.11 1.29
C LYS A 37 -6.76 3.26 0.45
N PHE A 38 -6.32 2.16 1.00
CA PHE A 38 -5.47 1.25 0.26
C PHE A 38 -6.15 -0.11 0.13
N ALA A 39 -6.09 -0.67 -1.06
CA ALA A 39 -6.54 -2.02 -1.26
C ALA A 39 -5.32 -2.90 -1.07
N ILE A 40 -5.45 -3.95 -0.32
CA ILE A 40 -4.32 -4.80 0.05
C ILE A 40 -4.42 -6.14 -0.65
N TYR A 41 -3.36 -6.53 -1.33
CA TYR A 41 -3.34 -7.77 -2.06
C TYR A 41 -2.19 -8.66 -1.60
N LEU A 42 -2.35 -9.93 -1.73
CA LEU A 42 -1.30 -10.87 -1.37
C LEU A 42 -0.84 -11.61 -2.61
N ASP A 43 0.44 -11.55 -2.89
CA ASP A 43 1.01 -12.31 -4.00
C ASP A 43 1.65 -13.55 -3.38
N LYS A 44 0.98 -14.68 -3.45
CA LYS A 44 1.47 -15.86 -2.82
C LYS A 44 2.72 -16.42 -3.46
N LYS A 45 2.85 -16.29 -4.73
CA LYS A 45 4.00 -16.81 -5.39
C LYS A 45 5.25 -16.10 -5.00
N GLU A 46 5.23 -14.79 -4.97
CA GLU A 46 6.40 -14.03 -4.61
C GLU A 46 6.46 -13.71 -3.13
N ASN A 47 5.45 -14.06 -2.39
CA ASN A 47 5.38 -13.80 -0.96
C ASN A 47 5.46 -12.29 -0.71
N LEU A 48 4.61 -11.54 -1.39
CA LEU A 48 4.60 -10.10 -1.27
C LEU A 48 3.25 -9.58 -0.83
N LEU A 49 3.27 -8.48 -0.15
CA LEU A 49 2.05 -7.79 0.22
C LEU A 49 2.03 -6.54 -0.63
N VAL A 50 0.98 -6.30 -1.35
CA VAL A 50 0.90 -5.17 -2.26
C VAL A 50 -0.22 -4.24 -1.84
N LEU A 51 0.09 -2.97 -1.72
CA LEU A 51 -0.92 -1.99 -1.37
C LEU A 51 -1.10 -1.04 -2.53
N LYS A 52 -2.33 -0.81 -2.94
CA LYS A 52 -2.60 0.11 -4.02
C LYS A 52 -3.60 1.13 -3.53
N ILE A 53 -3.52 2.33 -4.02
CA ILE A 53 -4.49 3.34 -3.65
C ILE A 53 -5.83 2.94 -4.24
N ALA A 54 -6.84 2.88 -3.41
CA ALA A 54 -8.16 2.50 -3.85
C ALA A 54 -8.93 3.74 -4.22
N GLU A 55 -9.53 3.74 -5.39
CA GLU A 55 -10.30 4.87 -5.83
C GLU A 55 -11.75 4.57 -5.70
N ASP A 56 -12.37 5.20 -4.77
CA ASP A 56 -13.75 4.95 -4.52
C ASP A 56 -14.68 5.08 -5.66
N ASN A 57 -14.61 6.11 -6.36
CA ASN A 57 -15.60 6.29 -7.35
C ASN A 57 -15.35 5.49 -8.56
N LYS A 58 -14.22 5.05 -8.79
CA LYS A 58 -14.02 4.31 -9.92
C LYS A 58 -14.51 2.99 -9.87
N GLU A 59 -14.28 2.34 -8.87
CA GLU A 59 -14.65 1.04 -8.84
C GLU A 59 -16.02 0.82 -8.99
N ASN A 60 -16.78 1.71 -8.66
CA ASN A 60 -18.10 1.48 -8.78
C ASN A 60 -18.46 1.31 -10.10
N SER A 61 -17.96 2.08 -10.87
CA SER A 61 -18.41 2.05 -12.14
C SER A 61 -18.14 0.85 -12.81
N THR A 62 -17.22 0.31 -12.53
CA THR A 62 -16.95 -0.78 -13.28
C THR A 62 -17.69 -1.84 -13.08
N LEU A 63 -18.04 -1.91 -12.59
CA LEU A 63 -18.53 -3.05 -12.52
C LEU A 63 -19.41 -3.29 -12.88
#